data_7d2c1910c319d40c9185448a217afddd
#
_entry.id   7d2c1910c319d40c9185448a217afddd
#
_cell.length_a   1.000
_cell.length_b   1.000
_cell.length_c   1.000
_cell.angle_alpha   90.00
_cell.angle_beta   90.00
_cell.angle_gamma   90.00
#
_symmetry.space_group_name_H-M   'P 1'
#
loop_
_entity.id
_entity.type
_entity.pdbx_description
1 polymer ?
#
loop_
_entity_poly.entity_id
_entity_poly.type
_entity_poly.pdbx_seq_one_letter_code
_entity_poly.pdbx_strand_id
1 'polypeptide(L)'
;MENLAAAVALNPEHLSCYGLKVEEGTPLFAMKDTAGLPGDEEQADMYLQTVEFLKQYGYEQYEISNFAKPGRESRHNLKYWKLQEYAGFGPGAHSDFGGVRYAYEKDLDAYIAAAHGGQFRFSENTVIPPRDRDVEWVMLGARRISGLDPKDYEAQFRRRFDPIFLPFLQKCVAAGYAVSENGVWHLTPKGFLVSNQIIGGLLDAQAAEKQRRADAAARGDFRVNLD
;
A
#
# COMPACT_ATOMS: atom_id res chain seq x y z
N MET A 1 -20.11 7.60 13.88
CA MET A 1 -20.74 8.55 12.92
C MET A 1 -20.64 10.00 13.37
N GLU A 2 -20.84 10.35 14.64
CA GLU A 2 -20.75 11.73 15.15
C GLU A 2 -19.38 12.39 14.85
N ASN A 3 -18.27 11.67 15.06
CA ASN A 3 -16.93 12.19 14.76
C ASN A 3 -16.74 12.50 13.27
N LEU A 4 -17.28 11.66 12.38
CA LEU A 4 -17.23 11.92 10.93
C LEU A 4 -18.05 13.15 10.55
N ALA A 5 -19.25 13.30 11.13
CA ALA A 5 -20.08 14.48 10.90
C ALA A 5 -19.38 15.76 11.38
N ALA A 6 -18.76 15.73 12.56
CA ALA A 6 -17.98 16.84 13.08
C ALA A 6 -16.78 17.19 12.18
N ALA A 7 -16.04 16.17 11.70
CA ALA A 7 -14.94 16.38 10.78
C ALA A 7 -15.37 16.98 9.44
N VAL A 8 -16.46 16.48 8.87
CA VAL A 8 -17.02 17.01 7.62
C VAL A 8 -17.53 18.44 7.79
N ALA A 9 -18.10 18.79 8.95
CA ALA A 9 -18.56 20.15 9.24
C ALA A 9 -17.43 21.19 9.22
N LEU A 10 -16.18 20.77 9.48
CA LEU A 10 -14.99 21.62 9.32
C LEU A 10 -14.60 21.84 7.86
N ASN A 11 -15.23 21.11 6.94
CA ASN A 11 -15.04 21.21 5.50
C ASN A 11 -13.57 21.07 5.01
N PRO A 12 -12.76 20.15 5.55
CA PRO A 12 -11.38 19.96 5.09
C PRO A 12 -11.35 19.48 3.64
N GLU A 13 -10.20 19.59 2.99
CA GLU A 13 -9.98 19.06 1.64
C GLU A 13 -9.66 17.57 1.63
N HIS A 14 -9.14 17.06 2.76
CA HIS A 14 -8.63 15.70 2.90
C HIS A 14 -8.93 15.15 4.29
N LEU A 15 -9.25 13.87 4.38
CA LEU A 15 -9.51 13.13 5.62
C LEU A 15 -8.72 11.83 5.62
N SER A 16 -8.04 11.53 6.73
CA SER A 16 -7.41 10.25 7.00
C SER A 16 -8.20 9.51 8.05
N CYS A 17 -8.78 8.37 7.70
CA CYS A 17 -9.63 7.57 8.58
C CYS A 17 -9.00 6.20 8.78
N TYR A 18 -8.20 6.06 9.84
CA TYR A 18 -7.54 4.81 10.18
C TYR A 18 -8.36 4.00 11.18
N GLY A 19 -8.37 2.68 11.02
CA GLY A 19 -8.77 1.77 12.08
C GLY A 19 -7.81 1.87 13.25
N LEU A 20 -8.34 1.76 14.47
CA LEU A 20 -7.51 1.76 15.67
C LEU A 20 -6.70 0.46 15.74
N LYS A 21 -5.37 0.60 15.74
CA LYS A 21 -4.47 -0.50 16.01
C LYS A 21 -3.95 -0.43 17.45
N VAL A 22 -4.20 -1.49 18.19
CA VAL A 22 -3.73 -1.59 19.59
C VAL A 22 -2.31 -2.15 19.59
N GLU A 23 -1.33 -1.29 19.86
CA GLU A 23 0.10 -1.63 19.81
C GLU A 23 0.63 -2.07 21.17
N GLU A 24 1.44 -3.14 21.19
CA GLU A 24 2.16 -3.57 22.40
C GLU A 24 3.00 -2.44 23.00
N GLY A 25 3.10 -2.43 24.33
CA GLY A 25 3.85 -1.40 25.04
C GLY A 25 3.11 -0.07 25.24
N THR A 26 1.86 0.04 24.76
CA THR A 26 1.02 1.22 24.99
C THR A 26 0.09 1.03 26.19
N PRO A 27 -0.34 2.12 26.88
CA PRO A 27 -1.37 2.03 27.91
C PRO A 27 -2.67 1.40 27.41
N LEU A 28 -3.06 1.65 26.17
CA LEU A 28 -4.27 1.08 25.57
C LEU A 28 -4.15 -0.45 25.44
N PHE A 29 -2.98 -0.96 25.07
CA PHE A 29 -2.75 -2.41 25.02
C PHE A 29 -2.98 -3.08 26.37
N ALA A 30 -2.55 -2.44 27.47
CA ALA A 30 -2.77 -2.95 28.81
C ALA A 30 -4.25 -2.99 29.22
N MET A 31 -5.10 -2.20 28.55
CA MET A 31 -6.54 -2.10 28.82
C MET A 31 -7.41 -2.75 27.74
N LYS A 32 -6.83 -3.42 26.74
CA LYS A 32 -7.53 -3.90 25.53
C LYS A 32 -8.79 -4.72 25.85
N ASP A 33 -8.75 -5.54 26.89
CA ASP A 33 -9.84 -6.43 27.27
C ASP A 33 -10.93 -5.73 28.13
N THR A 34 -10.69 -4.49 28.58
CA THR A 34 -11.59 -3.73 29.46
C THR A 34 -12.03 -2.39 28.89
N ALA A 35 -11.38 -1.92 27.82
CA ALA A 35 -11.64 -0.60 27.25
C ALA A 35 -12.90 -0.52 26.35
N GLY A 36 -13.65 -1.61 26.18
CA GLY A 36 -14.85 -1.64 25.35
C GLY A 36 -14.55 -1.31 23.87
N LEU A 37 -13.40 -1.77 23.37
CA LEU A 37 -12.99 -1.54 21.99
C LEU A 37 -13.86 -2.36 21.02
N PRO A 38 -14.17 -1.83 19.81
CA PRO A 38 -14.94 -2.56 18.83
C PRO A 38 -14.21 -3.82 18.36
N GLY A 39 -14.95 -4.92 18.20
CA GLY A 39 -14.44 -6.15 17.60
C GLY A 39 -14.22 -6.02 16.09
N ASP A 40 -13.67 -7.06 15.45
CA ASP A 40 -13.31 -7.04 14.04
C ASP A 40 -14.53 -6.78 13.12
N GLU A 41 -15.68 -7.36 13.42
CA GLU A 41 -16.91 -7.14 12.66
C GLU A 41 -17.40 -5.70 12.78
N GLU A 42 -17.40 -5.14 13.99
CA GLU A 42 -17.78 -3.74 14.22
C GLU A 42 -16.80 -2.77 13.53
N GLN A 43 -15.51 -3.06 13.55
CA GLN A 43 -14.51 -2.26 12.83
C GLN A 43 -14.72 -2.32 11.32
N ALA A 44 -15.07 -3.50 10.77
CA ALA A 44 -15.38 -3.65 9.36
C ALA A 44 -16.63 -2.85 8.97
N ASP A 45 -17.69 -2.91 9.78
CA ASP A 45 -18.91 -2.11 9.58
C ASP A 45 -18.62 -0.60 9.67
N MET A 46 -17.84 -0.17 10.66
CA MET A 46 -17.41 1.22 10.79
C MET A 46 -16.64 1.69 9.56
N TYR A 47 -15.76 0.87 9.01
CA TYR A 47 -15.02 1.18 7.79
C TYR A 47 -15.96 1.36 6.58
N LEU A 48 -16.86 0.41 6.34
CA LEU A 48 -17.80 0.48 5.22
C LEU A 48 -18.74 1.68 5.34
N GLN A 49 -19.24 1.96 6.56
CA GLN A 49 -20.05 3.13 6.83
C GLN A 49 -19.27 4.43 6.62
N THR A 50 -17.98 4.46 6.96
CA THR A 50 -17.12 5.63 6.73
C THR A 50 -16.98 5.92 5.24
N VAL A 51 -16.73 4.90 4.41
CA VAL A 51 -16.62 5.04 2.95
C VAL A 51 -17.92 5.63 2.37
N GLU A 52 -19.06 5.04 2.73
CA GLU A 52 -20.37 5.46 2.21
C GLU A 52 -20.73 6.87 2.70
N PHE A 53 -20.51 7.17 3.97
CA PHE A 53 -20.80 8.48 4.54
C PHE A 53 -19.96 9.57 3.87
N LEU A 54 -18.65 9.40 3.77
CA LEU A 54 -17.76 10.41 3.20
C LEU A 54 -18.05 10.66 1.72
N LYS A 55 -18.42 9.62 0.97
CA LYS A 55 -18.86 9.75 -0.42
C LYS A 55 -20.08 10.67 -0.57
N GLN A 56 -21.05 10.61 0.34
CA GLN A 56 -22.24 11.48 0.32
C GLN A 56 -21.89 12.98 0.51
N TYR A 57 -20.72 13.25 1.14
CA TYR A 57 -20.23 14.61 1.36
C TYR A 57 -19.14 15.04 0.37
N GLY A 58 -18.97 14.29 -0.74
CA GLY A 58 -18.07 14.64 -1.83
C GLY A 58 -16.59 14.31 -1.57
N TYR A 59 -16.30 13.42 -0.61
CA TYR A 59 -14.96 12.86 -0.42
C TYR A 59 -14.87 11.52 -1.12
N GLU A 60 -13.92 11.40 -2.01
CA GLU A 60 -13.61 10.14 -2.71
C GLU A 60 -12.48 9.41 -1.99
N GLN A 61 -12.68 8.12 -1.78
CA GLN A 61 -11.60 7.26 -1.32
C GLN A 61 -10.57 7.14 -2.44
N TYR A 62 -9.29 7.42 -2.21
CA TYR A 62 -8.24 7.25 -3.21
C TYR A 62 -7.22 6.15 -2.87
N GLU A 63 -7.18 5.73 -1.60
CA GLU A 63 -6.47 4.54 -1.12
C GLU A 63 -7.15 4.01 0.16
N ILE A 64 -6.62 2.96 0.75
CA ILE A 64 -7.29 2.16 1.79
C ILE A 64 -7.83 2.97 2.98
N SER A 65 -7.15 4.06 3.40
CA SER A 65 -7.49 4.82 4.62
C SER A 65 -7.70 6.31 4.39
N ASN A 66 -7.46 6.81 3.18
CA ASN A 66 -7.48 8.24 2.90
C ASN A 66 -8.55 8.62 1.88
N PHE A 67 -9.19 9.74 2.16
CA PHE A 67 -10.31 10.31 1.41
C PHE A 67 -10.01 11.77 1.10
N ALA A 68 -10.39 12.25 -0.07
CA ALA A 68 -10.17 13.62 -0.47
C ALA A 68 -11.30 14.13 -1.35
N LYS A 69 -11.50 15.44 -1.36
CA LYS A 69 -12.26 16.08 -2.44
C LYS A 69 -11.51 15.89 -3.76
N PRO A 70 -12.17 15.81 -4.92
CA PRO A 70 -11.52 15.62 -6.21
C PRO A 70 -10.36 16.61 -6.44
N GLY A 71 -9.18 16.06 -6.76
CA GLY A 71 -7.96 16.86 -6.96
C GLY A 71 -7.27 17.34 -5.68
N ARG A 72 -7.69 16.86 -4.50
CA ARG A 72 -7.10 17.20 -3.20
C ARG A 72 -6.45 16.00 -2.50
N GLU A 73 -6.16 14.94 -3.25
CA GLU A 73 -5.43 13.78 -2.77
C GLU A 73 -4.03 14.20 -2.29
N SER A 74 -3.55 13.59 -1.20
CA SER A 74 -2.21 13.87 -0.69
C SER A 74 -1.14 13.43 -1.71
N ARG A 75 -0.51 14.39 -2.38
CA ARG A 75 0.60 14.11 -3.32
C ARG A 75 1.78 13.44 -2.63
N HIS A 76 1.99 13.72 -1.35
CA HIS A 76 3.04 13.08 -0.57
C HIS A 76 2.73 11.59 -0.34
N ASN A 77 1.52 11.25 0.12
CA ASN A 77 1.11 9.85 0.30
C ASN A 77 1.14 9.08 -1.03
N LEU A 78 0.70 9.71 -2.11
CA LEU A 78 0.71 9.10 -3.44
C LEU A 78 2.13 8.77 -3.94
N LYS A 79 3.18 9.47 -3.49
CA LYS A 79 4.56 9.09 -3.81
C LYS A 79 4.89 7.68 -3.30
N TYR A 80 4.56 7.40 -2.06
CA TYR A 80 4.76 6.07 -1.47
C TYR A 80 3.99 4.99 -2.23
N TRP A 81 2.69 5.23 -2.44
CA TRP A 81 1.81 4.30 -3.15
C TRP A 81 2.23 4.03 -4.60
N LYS A 82 2.89 4.98 -5.25
CA LYS A 82 3.37 4.90 -6.65
C LYS A 82 4.85 4.52 -6.76
N LEU A 83 5.50 4.13 -5.68
CA LEU A 83 6.93 3.81 -5.65
C LEU A 83 7.82 4.95 -6.21
N GLN A 84 7.41 6.20 -6.02
CA GLN A 84 8.22 7.34 -6.40
C GLN A 84 9.29 7.60 -5.35
N GLU A 85 10.45 8.04 -5.80
CA GLU A 85 11.54 8.39 -4.92
C GLU A 85 11.18 9.54 -3.96
N TYR A 86 11.67 9.41 -2.73
CA TYR A 86 11.53 10.44 -1.71
C TYR A 86 12.74 10.45 -0.79
N ALA A 87 13.06 11.64 -0.27
CA ALA A 87 14.08 11.84 0.76
C ALA A 87 13.40 12.32 2.05
N GLY A 88 13.68 11.63 3.15
CA GLY A 88 13.27 12.01 4.49
C GLY A 88 14.36 12.84 5.17
N PHE A 89 13.94 13.76 6.04
CA PHE A 89 14.84 14.62 6.82
C PHE A 89 14.45 14.54 8.29
N GLY A 90 15.43 14.39 9.16
CA GLY A 90 15.24 14.29 10.59
C GLY A 90 15.62 12.91 11.17
N PRO A 91 15.73 12.80 12.51
CA PRO A 91 16.02 11.55 13.19
C PRO A 91 14.90 10.55 12.93
N GLY A 92 15.26 9.32 12.59
CA GLY A 92 14.32 8.26 12.24
C GLY A 92 13.60 8.41 10.90
N ALA A 93 13.89 9.45 10.11
CA ALA A 93 13.27 9.65 8.81
C ALA A 93 13.76 8.62 7.80
N HIS A 94 12.80 8.01 7.09
CA HIS A 94 13.06 7.05 6.02
C HIS A 94 13.16 7.74 4.67
N SER A 95 13.95 7.16 3.78
CA SER A 95 14.11 7.57 2.39
C SER A 95 14.08 6.37 1.48
N ASP A 96 13.64 6.57 0.24
CA ASP A 96 13.78 5.62 -0.86
C ASP A 96 14.25 6.44 -2.07
N PHE A 97 15.55 6.51 -2.27
CA PHE A 97 16.16 7.40 -3.24
C PHE A 97 17.41 6.78 -3.87
N GLY A 98 17.57 6.94 -5.17
CA GLY A 98 18.72 6.40 -5.91
C GLY A 98 18.82 4.87 -5.86
N GLY A 99 17.71 4.16 -5.73
CA GLY A 99 17.67 2.70 -5.60
C GLY A 99 18.08 2.18 -4.23
N VAL A 100 18.24 3.07 -3.24
CA VAL A 100 18.60 2.72 -1.86
C VAL A 100 17.48 3.15 -0.91
N ARG A 101 17.07 2.23 -0.05
CA ARG A 101 16.19 2.53 1.08
C ARG A 101 17.05 2.69 2.32
N TYR A 102 16.93 3.83 2.98
CA TYR A 102 17.68 4.11 4.19
C TYR A 102 16.84 4.90 5.20
N ALA A 103 17.19 4.75 6.48
CA ALA A 103 16.60 5.51 7.57
C ALA A 103 17.71 6.05 8.47
N TYR A 104 17.57 7.31 8.88
CA TYR A 104 18.46 7.87 9.88
C TYR A 104 18.24 7.23 11.25
N GLU A 105 19.27 7.18 12.10
CA GLU A 105 19.12 6.82 13.50
C GLU A 105 18.09 7.73 14.19
N LYS A 106 17.38 7.17 15.18
CA LYS A 106 16.33 7.90 15.91
C LYS A 106 16.89 8.87 16.94
N ASP A 107 18.17 8.77 17.28
CA ASP A 107 18.82 9.61 18.27
C ASP A 107 18.91 11.06 17.77
N LEU A 108 18.26 11.98 18.50
CA LEU A 108 18.17 13.38 18.11
C LEU A 108 19.54 14.11 18.21
N ASP A 109 20.29 13.83 19.28
CA ASP A 109 21.57 14.51 19.51
C ASP A 109 22.61 14.05 18.48
N ALA A 110 22.63 12.75 18.18
CA ALA A 110 23.50 12.20 17.11
C ALA A 110 23.14 12.78 15.74
N TYR A 111 21.84 12.94 15.42
CA TYR A 111 21.40 13.54 14.18
C TYR A 111 21.82 15.03 14.07
N ILE A 112 21.65 15.80 15.15
CA ILE A 112 22.08 17.21 15.20
C ILE A 112 23.60 17.34 15.03
N ALA A 113 24.38 16.52 15.72
CA ALA A 113 25.84 16.51 15.58
C ALA A 113 26.26 16.19 14.15
N ALA A 114 25.60 15.21 13.50
CA ALA A 114 25.85 14.85 12.12
C ALA A 114 25.53 16.03 11.15
N ALA A 115 24.42 16.72 11.37
CA ALA A 115 24.00 17.86 10.56
C ALA A 115 24.98 19.06 10.67
N HIS A 116 25.70 19.19 11.78
CA HIS A 116 26.73 20.20 12.01
C HIS A 116 28.14 19.80 11.52
N GLY A 117 28.23 18.82 10.61
CA GLY A 117 29.50 18.43 9.96
C GLY A 117 30.05 17.09 10.42
N GLY A 118 29.28 16.30 11.14
CA GLY A 118 29.58 14.91 11.45
C GLY A 118 29.19 13.95 10.32
N GLN A 119 29.18 12.66 10.64
CA GLN A 119 28.70 11.61 9.75
C GLN A 119 27.32 11.12 10.18
N PHE A 120 26.36 11.12 9.25
CA PHE A 120 25.07 10.50 9.48
C PHE A 120 25.22 8.99 9.66
N ARG A 121 24.52 8.46 10.67
CA ARG A 121 24.35 7.04 10.89
C ARG A 121 22.98 6.62 10.41
N PHE A 122 22.90 5.42 9.88
CA PHE A 122 21.67 4.86 9.36
C PHE A 122 21.28 3.63 10.17
N SER A 123 20.04 3.58 10.61
CA SER A 123 19.44 2.38 11.22
C SER A 123 19.02 1.36 10.18
N GLU A 124 18.82 1.79 8.93
CA GLU A 124 18.55 0.98 7.76
C GLU A 124 19.33 1.55 6.58
N ASN A 125 19.92 0.68 5.75
CA ASN A 125 20.59 1.07 4.51
C ASN A 125 20.63 -0.14 3.57
N THR A 126 19.65 -0.25 2.68
CA THR A 126 19.43 -1.43 1.84
C THR A 126 19.28 -1.03 0.38
N VAL A 127 20.09 -1.61 -0.48
CA VAL A 127 19.94 -1.50 -1.93
C VAL A 127 18.74 -2.34 -2.35
N ILE A 128 17.79 -1.73 -3.04
CA ILE A 128 16.59 -2.41 -3.56
C ILE A 128 16.79 -2.67 -5.05
N PRO A 129 17.03 -3.92 -5.45
CA PRO A 129 17.19 -4.26 -6.85
C PRO A 129 15.90 -3.95 -7.64
N PRO A 130 15.99 -3.43 -8.86
CA PRO A 130 14.80 -3.14 -9.69
C PRO A 130 13.87 -4.35 -9.86
N ARG A 131 14.44 -5.57 -9.90
CA ARG A 131 13.68 -6.82 -10.02
C ARG A 131 12.78 -7.12 -8.81
N ASP A 132 13.04 -6.51 -7.64
CA ASP A 132 12.29 -6.74 -6.41
C ASP A 132 11.18 -5.68 -6.23
N ARG A 133 11.23 -4.61 -7.01
CA ARG A 133 10.19 -3.56 -7.05
C ARG A 133 8.84 -4.06 -7.57
N ASP A 134 8.81 -5.15 -8.31
CA ASP A 134 7.57 -5.74 -8.80
C ASP A 134 6.67 -6.29 -7.69
N VAL A 135 7.27 -6.77 -6.59
CA VAL A 135 6.54 -7.19 -5.38
C VAL A 135 5.93 -5.97 -4.69
N GLU A 136 6.71 -4.91 -4.50
CA GLU A 136 6.24 -3.67 -3.88
C GLU A 136 5.15 -3.00 -4.73
N TRP A 137 5.27 -3.04 -6.06
CA TRP A 137 4.27 -2.51 -6.98
C TRP A 137 2.91 -3.18 -6.79
N VAL A 138 2.88 -4.50 -6.63
CA VAL A 138 1.65 -5.25 -6.35
C VAL A 138 1.11 -4.90 -4.96
N MET A 139 1.97 -4.89 -3.94
CA MET A 139 1.57 -4.62 -2.56
C MET A 139 0.96 -3.23 -2.37
N LEU A 140 1.57 -2.23 -2.98
CA LEU A 140 1.14 -0.84 -2.84
C LEU A 140 0.02 -0.49 -3.83
N GLY A 141 0.11 -1.03 -5.05
CA GLY A 141 -0.90 -0.84 -6.08
C GLY A 141 -2.27 -1.37 -5.68
N ALA A 142 -2.32 -2.56 -5.06
CA ALA A 142 -3.56 -3.16 -4.59
C ALA A 142 -4.25 -2.37 -3.46
N ARG A 143 -3.56 -1.43 -2.80
CA ARG A 143 -4.15 -0.57 -1.76
C ARG A 143 -4.67 0.76 -2.28
N ARG A 144 -4.60 1.01 -3.58
CA ARG A 144 -5.10 2.23 -4.24
C ARG A 144 -6.39 1.96 -5.00
N ILE A 145 -7.27 2.96 -5.08
CA ILE A 145 -8.43 2.91 -6.00
C ILE A 145 -7.95 2.97 -7.46
N SER A 146 -6.86 3.68 -7.76
CA SER A 146 -6.23 3.63 -9.10
C SER A 146 -5.64 2.26 -9.46
N GLY A 147 -5.55 1.34 -8.51
CA GLY A 147 -5.36 -0.09 -8.67
C GLY A 147 -4.08 -0.53 -9.38
N LEU A 148 -4.20 -1.69 -10.02
CA LEU A 148 -3.17 -2.39 -10.78
C LEU A 148 -3.49 -2.26 -12.28
N ASP A 149 -2.70 -1.48 -13.01
CA ASP A 149 -2.81 -1.35 -14.47
C ASP A 149 -1.85 -2.37 -15.15
N PRO A 150 -2.38 -3.34 -15.91
CA PRO A 150 -1.56 -4.29 -16.65
C PRO A 150 -0.53 -3.64 -17.57
N LYS A 151 -0.88 -2.50 -18.21
CA LYS A 151 0.03 -1.79 -19.12
C LYS A 151 1.22 -1.21 -18.38
N ASP A 152 0.98 -0.61 -17.21
CA ASP A 152 2.05 -0.05 -16.36
C ASP A 152 2.98 -1.15 -15.87
N TYR A 153 2.43 -2.29 -15.42
CA TYR A 153 3.21 -3.44 -15.00
C TYR A 153 4.10 -3.97 -16.12
N GLU A 154 3.53 -4.20 -17.30
CA GLU A 154 4.25 -4.74 -18.45
C GLU A 154 5.32 -3.77 -18.96
N ALA A 155 5.03 -2.47 -18.97
CA ALA A 155 5.99 -1.43 -19.34
C ALA A 155 7.18 -1.35 -18.38
N GLN A 156 6.90 -1.41 -17.07
CA GLN A 156 7.92 -1.24 -16.02
C GLN A 156 8.77 -2.50 -15.82
N PHE A 157 8.16 -3.69 -15.83
CA PHE A 157 8.83 -4.93 -15.44
C PHE A 157 9.14 -5.86 -16.62
N ARG A 158 8.68 -5.54 -17.85
CA ARG A 158 8.88 -6.38 -19.04
C ARG A 158 8.34 -7.81 -18.84
N ARG A 159 7.21 -7.93 -18.14
CA ARG A 159 6.53 -9.19 -17.83
C ARG A 159 5.05 -9.05 -18.11
N ARG A 160 4.44 -10.09 -18.66
CA ARG A 160 2.99 -10.08 -18.88
C ARG A 160 2.24 -10.15 -17.55
N PHE A 161 1.25 -9.27 -17.39
CA PHE A 161 0.39 -9.20 -16.22
C PHE A 161 -0.62 -10.35 -16.15
N ASP A 162 -1.35 -10.57 -17.25
CA ASP A 162 -2.49 -11.48 -17.29
C ASP A 162 -2.17 -12.93 -16.88
N PRO A 163 -1.13 -13.59 -17.40
CA PRO A 163 -0.84 -14.97 -17.02
C PRO A 163 -0.50 -15.14 -15.55
N ILE A 164 -0.08 -14.05 -14.89
CA ILE A 164 0.34 -14.07 -13.48
C ILE A 164 -0.86 -13.84 -12.58
N PHE A 165 -1.59 -12.74 -12.79
CA PHE A 165 -2.53 -12.21 -11.81
C PHE A 165 -4.00 -12.45 -12.16
N LEU A 166 -4.33 -12.53 -13.47
CA LEU A 166 -5.72 -12.58 -13.91
C LEU A 166 -6.53 -13.76 -13.33
N PRO A 167 -5.99 -14.99 -13.22
CA PRO A 167 -6.75 -16.10 -12.65
C PRO A 167 -7.15 -15.89 -11.18
N PHE A 168 -6.32 -15.19 -10.42
CA PHE A 168 -6.62 -14.86 -9.02
C PHE A 168 -7.55 -13.66 -8.92
N LEU A 169 -7.32 -12.60 -9.69
CA LEU A 169 -8.16 -11.41 -9.71
C LEU A 169 -9.61 -11.72 -10.13
N GLN A 170 -9.81 -12.63 -11.08
CA GLN A 170 -11.15 -13.08 -11.47
C GLN A 170 -11.91 -13.75 -10.31
N LYS A 171 -11.20 -14.49 -9.46
CA LYS A 171 -11.81 -15.07 -8.24
C LYS A 171 -12.19 -13.96 -7.24
N CYS A 172 -11.35 -12.94 -7.10
CA CYS A 172 -11.67 -11.79 -6.26
C CYS A 172 -12.89 -11.02 -6.77
N VAL A 173 -13.02 -10.85 -8.10
CA VAL A 173 -14.20 -10.22 -8.72
C VAL A 173 -15.46 -11.06 -8.49
N ALA A 174 -15.41 -12.38 -8.71
CA ALA A 174 -16.54 -13.27 -8.47
C ALA A 174 -16.99 -13.25 -6.99
N ALA A 175 -16.08 -13.01 -6.06
CA ALA A 175 -16.36 -12.84 -4.63
C ALA A 175 -16.78 -11.42 -4.23
N GLY A 176 -16.79 -10.46 -5.16
CA GLY A 176 -17.15 -9.06 -4.88
C GLY A 176 -16.06 -8.24 -4.18
N TYR A 177 -14.83 -8.74 -4.13
CA TYR A 177 -13.68 -8.08 -3.49
C TYR A 177 -12.87 -7.19 -4.43
N ALA A 178 -13.00 -7.38 -5.74
CA ALA A 178 -12.32 -6.58 -6.74
C ALA A 178 -13.26 -6.24 -7.90
N VAL A 179 -12.90 -5.23 -8.66
CA VAL A 179 -13.54 -4.87 -9.93
C VAL A 179 -12.47 -4.59 -10.97
N SER A 180 -12.86 -4.66 -12.25
CA SER A 180 -12.03 -4.23 -13.35
C SER A 180 -12.75 -3.11 -14.11
N GLU A 181 -12.15 -1.94 -14.15
CA GLU A 181 -12.67 -0.78 -14.87
C GLU A 181 -11.64 -0.31 -15.91
N ASN A 182 -12.03 -0.24 -17.18
CA ASN A 182 -11.14 0.13 -18.28
C ASN A 182 -9.84 -0.70 -18.37
N GLY A 183 -9.89 -1.96 -17.92
CA GLY A 183 -8.75 -2.85 -17.87
C GLY A 183 -7.84 -2.70 -16.66
N VAL A 184 -8.11 -1.77 -15.75
CA VAL A 184 -7.42 -1.60 -14.47
C VAL A 184 -8.17 -2.38 -13.39
N TRP A 185 -7.44 -3.04 -12.51
CA TRP A 185 -7.97 -3.86 -11.42
C TRP A 185 -7.79 -3.17 -10.08
N HIS A 186 -8.87 -2.97 -9.34
CA HIS A 186 -8.79 -2.42 -7.99
C HIS A 186 -9.73 -3.12 -7.01
N LEU A 187 -9.43 -3.00 -5.73
CA LEU A 187 -10.25 -3.59 -4.68
C LEU A 187 -11.49 -2.73 -4.42
N THR A 188 -12.59 -3.41 -4.10
CA THR A 188 -13.78 -2.77 -3.54
C THR A 188 -13.55 -2.40 -2.07
N PRO A 189 -14.40 -1.58 -1.43
CA PRO A 189 -14.34 -1.36 0.02
C PRO A 189 -14.35 -2.68 0.82
N LYS A 190 -15.14 -3.69 0.40
CA LYS A 190 -15.11 -5.03 0.99
C LYS A 190 -13.76 -5.73 0.76
N GLY A 191 -13.17 -5.56 -0.40
CA GLY A 191 -11.84 -6.09 -0.72
C GLY A 191 -10.73 -5.47 0.12
N PHE A 192 -10.84 -4.20 0.48
CA PHE A 192 -9.88 -3.55 1.37
C PHE A 192 -9.87 -4.15 2.78
N LEU A 193 -11.01 -4.58 3.30
CA LEU A 193 -11.09 -5.27 4.61
C LEU A 193 -10.25 -6.55 4.65
N VAL A 194 -10.11 -7.23 3.53
CA VAL A 194 -9.33 -8.47 3.38
C VAL A 194 -8.10 -8.30 2.47
N SER A 195 -7.63 -7.06 2.33
CA SER A 195 -6.55 -6.72 1.39
C SER A 195 -5.27 -7.49 1.63
N ASN A 196 -4.92 -7.79 2.88
CA ASN A 196 -3.71 -8.55 3.18
C ASN A 196 -3.77 -9.98 2.62
N GLN A 197 -4.94 -10.65 2.70
CA GLN A 197 -5.14 -11.98 2.11
C GLN A 197 -5.11 -11.91 0.58
N ILE A 198 -5.73 -10.89 -0.01
CA ILE A 198 -5.72 -10.70 -1.48
C ILE A 198 -4.30 -10.41 -1.96
N ILE A 199 -3.58 -9.52 -1.31
CA ILE A 199 -2.18 -9.21 -1.63
C ILE A 199 -1.32 -10.48 -1.50
N GLY A 200 -1.48 -11.25 -0.42
CA GLY A 200 -0.81 -12.53 -0.25
C GLY A 200 -1.03 -13.46 -1.45
N GLY A 201 -2.29 -13.64 -1.89
CA GLY A 201 -2.61 -14.47 -3.06
C GLY A 201 -2.02 -13.95 -4.38
N LEU A 202 -1.93 -12.63 -4.55
CA LEU A 202 -1.26 -12.02 -5.72
C LEU A 202 0.25 -12.28 -5.68
N LEU A 203 0.88 -12.15 -4.52
CA LEU A 203 2.32 -12.42 -4.35
C LEU A 203 2.65 -13.91 -4.51
N ASP A 204 1.79 -14.81 -4.05
CA ASP A 204 1.93 -16.25 -4.27
C ASP A 204 1.85 -16.60 -5.78
N ALA A 205 0.91 -15.99 -6.51
CA ALA A 205 0.83 -16.14 -7.95
C ALA A 205 2.10 -15.65 -8.66
N GLN A 206 2.65 -14.53 -8.22
CA GLN A 206 3.89 -13.97 -8.74
C GLN A 206 5.11 -14.86 -8.42
N ALA A 207 5.19 -15.38 -7.20
CA ALA A 207 6.25 -16.30 -6.78
C ALA A 207 6.21 -17.61 -7.58
N ALA A 208 5.01 -18.16 -7.78
CA ALA A 208 4.81 -19.36 -8.60
C ALA A 208 5.26 -19.17 -10.05
N GLU A 209 5.02 -17.98 -10.63
CA GLU A 209 5.52 -17.68 -11.97
C GLU A 209 7.04 -17.53 -12.01
N LYS A 210 7.63 -16.85 -11.02
CA LYS A 210 9.10 -16.76 -10.91
C LYS A 210 9.75 -18.16 -10.84
N GLN A 211 9.15 -19.07 -10.06
CA GLN A 211 9.63 -20.45 -9.94
C GLN A 211 9.49 -21.21 -11.27
N ARG A 212 8.34 -21.15 -11.94
CA ARG A 212 8.13 -21.78 -13.26
C ARG A 212 9.18 -21.35 -14.29
N ARG A 213 9.52 -20.05 -14.31
CA ARG A 213 10.56 -19.53 -15.20
C ARG A 213 11.95 -20.04 -14.84
N ALA A 214 12.27 -20.09 -13.56
CA ALA A 214 13.54 -20.65 -13.10
C ALA A 214 13.67 -22.12 -13.48
N ASP A 215 12.63 -22.92 -13.31
CA ASP A 215 12.60 -24.33 -13.66
C ASP A 215 12.69 -24.55 -15.18
N ALA A 216 12.03 -23.71 -15.99
CA ALA A 216 12.14 -23.74 -17.45
C ALA A 216 13.55 -23.39 -17.93
N ALA A 217 14.18 -22.40 -17.31
CA ALA A 217 15.57 -22.03 -17.58
C ALA A 217 16.53 -23.17 -17.27
N ALA A 218 16.35 -23.82 -16.11
CA ALA A 218 17.18 -24.97 -15.68
C ALA A 218 17.03 -26.18 -16.63
N ARG A 219 15.89 -26.36 -17.27
CA ARG A 219 15.65 -27.44 -18.27
C ARG A 219 16.14 -27.08 -19.67
N GLY A 220 16.59 -25.86 -19.92
CA GLY A 220 17.02 -25.42 -21.26
C GLY A 220 15.84 -25.13 -22.22
N ASP A 221 14.61 -25.02 -21.71
CA ASP A 221 13.40 -24.79 -22.50
C ASP A 221 13.22 -23.31 -22.92
N PHE A 222 14.29 -22.51 -22.90
CA PHE A 222 14.25 -21.11 -23.29
C PHE A 222 14.19 -20.98 -24.82
N ARG A 223 12.99 -20.90 -25.37
CA ARG A 223 12.79 -20.25 -26.69
C ARG A 223 12.75 -18.74 -26.45
N VAL A 224 13.82 -18.05 -26.81
CA VAL A 224 13.82 -16.59 -26.93
C VAL A 224 12.89 -16.25 -28.08
N ASN A 225 11.67 -15.85 -27.80
CA ASN A 225 10.85 -15.15 -28.78
C ASN A 225 11.40 -13.72 -28.87
N LEU A 226 12.25 -13.50 -29.85
CA LEU A 226 12.68 -12.20 -30.37
C LEU A 226 11.66 -11.81 -31.47
N ASP A 227 10.48 -11.32 -31.07
CA ASP A 227 9.56 -10.61 -31.97
C ASP A 227 9.10 -9.31 -31.27
#